data_6f0298a68f2317d578991606d91610f5
#
_entry.id   6f0298a68f2317d578991606d91610f5
#
_cell.length_a   1.000
_cell.length_b   1.000
_cell.length_c   1.000
_cell.angle_alpha   90.00
_cell.angle_beta   90.00
_cell.angle_gamma   90.00
#
_symmetry.space_group_name_H-M   'P 1'
#
loop_
_entity.id
_entity.type
_entity.pdbx_description
1 polymer ?
#
loop_
_entity_poly.entity_id
_entity_poly.type
_entity_poly.pdbx_seq_one_letter_code
_entity_poly.pdbx_strand_id
1 'polypeptide(L)'
;MINKFTLSRAQNVRYVKEHLETLIQNNLALSRYELDDPLRAVAKQNFEEAYNFILNNPDVENDYRCLMYLHEVLMKNLNSDVKSELNEQKIEELSMMINQPTRANLEIAIDVLLYILDKRLFADGDVRAALLFANKFMIDNGCGILTVSQDKKDIFREKLKKYKEDKDYDIKNWVYMYCVKGPKLDY
;
A
#
# COMPACT_ATOMS: atom_id res chain seq x y z
N MET A 1 -3.00 -17.01 -6.33
CA MET A 1 -4.24 -16.18 -6.28
C MET A 1 -4.63 -15.74 -7.68
N ILE A 2 -5.86 -15.26 -7.87
CA ILE A 2 -6.31 -14.67 -9.14
C ILE A 2 -6.66 -13.20 -8.91
N ASN A 3 -6.69 -12.39 -9.96
CA ASN A 3 -7.19 -11.02 -9.87
C ASN A 3 -8.69 -11.03 -9.56
N LYS A 4 -9.12 -10.29 -8.52
CA LYS A 4 -10.56 -10.12 -8.21
C LYS A 4 -11.26 -9.18 -9.18
N PHE A 5 -10.50 -8.27 -9.77
CA PHE A 5 -10.97 -7.27 -10.71
C PHE A 5 -10.05 -7.26 -11.92
N THR A 6 -10.63 -6.98 -13.08
CA THR A 6 -9.92 -6.75 -14.34
C THR A 6 -10.48 -5.46 -14.92
N LEU A 7 -9.87 -4.36 -14.55
CA LEU A 7 -10.30 -3.00 -14.87
C LEU A 7 -9.30 -2.35 -15.82
N SER A 8 -9.77 -1.40 -16.63
CA SER A 8 -8.85 -0.43 -17.20
C SER A 8 -8.27 0.45 -16.07
N ARG A 9 -7.07 1.01 -16.27
CA ARG A 9 -6.51 1.97 -15.34
C ARG A 9 -7.48 3.13 -15.05
N ALA A 10 -8.16 3.63 -16.08
CA ALA A 10 -9.13 4.73 -15.94
C ALA A 10 -10.30 4.36 -15.01
N GLN A 11 -10.84 3.14 -15.11
CA GLN A 11 -11.89 2.65 -14.22
C GLN A 11 -11.37 2.55 -12.77
N ASN A 12 -10.15 2.06 -12.59
CA ASN A 12 -9.54 1.95 -11.26
C ASN A 12 -9.27 3.32 -10.64
N VAL A 13 -8.73 4.27 -11.42
CA VAL A 13 -8.53 5.68 -11.01
C VAL A 13 -9.84 6.33 -10.58
N ARG A 14 -10.91 6.12 -11.37
CA ARG A 14 -12.24 6.64 -11.04
C ARG A 14 -12.72 6.10 -9.69
N TYR A 15 -12.63 4.79 -9.49
CA TYR A 15 -13.01 4.16 -8.23
C TYR A 15 -12.25 4.74 -7.04
N VAL A 16 -10.93 4.94 -7.16
CA VAL A 16 -10.11 5.55 -6.11
C VAL A 16 -10.55 6.97 -5.81
N LYS A 17 -10.79 7.80 -6.83
CA LYS A 17 -11.26 9.19 -6.65
C LYS A 17 -12.59 9.26 -5.91
N GLU A 18 -13.54 8.38 -6.24
CA GLU A 18 -14.85 8.31 -5.60
C GLU A 18 -14.77 7.90 -4.11
N HIS A 19 -13.70 7.21 -3.70
CA HIS A 19 -13.54 6.68 -2.33
C HIS A 19 -12.34 7.28 -1.57
N LEU A 20 -11.69 8.31 -2.11
CA LEU A 20 -10.40 8.82 -1.65
C LEU A 20 -10.40 9.16 -0.15
N GLU A 21 -11.42 9.87 0.33
CA GLU A 21 -11.52 10.22 1.75
C GLU A 21 -11.54 8.99 2.65
N THR A 22 -12.35 7.98 2.30
CA THR A 22 -12.42 6.72 3.06
C THR A 22 -11.07 5.98 3.07
N LEU A 23 -10.36 5.98 1.93
CA LEU A 23 -9.05 5.34 1.81
C LEU A 23 -8.02 6.02 2.71
N ILE A 24 -8.01 7.35 2.73
CA ILE A 24 -7.12 8.14 3.58
C ILE A 24 -7.43 7.87 5.06
N GLN A 25 -8.69 7.90 5.47
CA GLN A 25 -9.08 7.64 6.85
C GLN A 25 -8.70 6.22 7.31
N ASN A 26 -8.87 5.21 6.46
CA ASN A 26 -8.44 3.85 6.75
C ASN A 26 -6.91 3.76 6.93
N ASN A 27 -6.13 4.42 6.08
CA ASN A 27 -4.68 4.45 6.17
C ASN A 27 -4.19 5.19 7.42
N LEU A 28 -4.83 6.31 7.77
CA LEU A 28 -4.53 7.05 9.01
C LEU A 28 -4.79 6.19 10.26
N ALA A 29 -5.86 5.39 10.26
CA ALA A 29 -6.19 4.50 11.38
C ALA A 29 -5.16 3.38 11.60
N LEU A 30 -4.35 3.03 10.60
CA LEU A 30 -3.28 2.03 10.70
C LEU A 30 -1.97 2.59 11.26
N SER A 31 -1.84 3.89 11.40
CA SER A 31 -0.65 4.52 11.97
C SER A 31 -0.36 3.98 13.37
N ARG A 32 0.93 3.82 13.70
CA ARG A 32 1.37 3.33 15.02
C ARG A 32 1.13 4.35 16.13
N TYR A 33 1.11 5.62 15.76
CA TYR A 33 0.99 6.73 16.69
C TYR A 33 -0.40 7.33 16.61
N GLU A 34 -0.97 7.63 17.78
CA GLU A 34 -2.07 8.57 17.88
C GLU A 34 -1.48 9.94 17.54
N LEU A 35 -1.79 10.39 16.34
CA LEU A 35 -1.39 11.71 15.92
C LEU A 35 -2.30 12.72 16.63
N ASP A 36 -1.70 13.74 17.23
CA ASP A 36 -2.46 14.91 17.67
C ASP A 36 -3.17 15.58 16.46
N ASP A 37 -4.14 16.41 16.69
CA ASP A 37 -4.93 17.01 15.62
C ASP A 37 -4.09 17.73 14.55
N PRO A 38 -3.05 18.52 14.87
CA PRO A 38 -2.21 19.16 13.86
C PRO A 38 -1.43 18.16 13.01
N LEU A 39 -0.79 17.16 13.61
CA LEU A 39 -0.04 16.12 12.86
C LEU A 39 -0.96 15.23 12.05
N ARG A 40 -2.17 14.96 12.54
CA ARG A 40 -3.17 14.20 11.78
C ARG A 40 -3.60 14.97 10.52
N ALA A 41 -3.78 16.28 10.60
CA ALA A 41 -4.10 17.11 9.45
C ALA A 41 -2.97 17.12 8.42
N VAL A 42 -1.70 17.22 8.86
CA VAL A 42 -0.52 17.12 8.01
C VAL A 42 -0.47 15.74 7.34
N ALA A 43 -0.64 14.66 8.09
CA ALA A 43 -0.64 13.30 7.53
C ALA A 43 -1.76 13.10 6.50
N LYS A 44 -2.96 13.66 6.73
CA LYS A 44 -4.04 13.64 5.75
C LYS A 44 -3.64 14.32 4.46
N GLN A 45 -3.08 15.52 4.54
CA GLN A 45 -2.62 16.28 3.38
C GLN A 45 -1.52 15.51 2.62
N ASN A 46 -0.58 14.88 3.33
CA ASN A 46 0.45 14.05 2.71
C ASN A 46 -0.14 12.86 1.93
N PHE A 47 -1.18 12.21 2.47
CA PHE A 47 -1.89 11.15 1.74
C PHE A 47 -2.59 11.69 0.49
N GLU A 48 -3.24 12.86 0.56
CA GLU A 48 -3.87 13.50 -0.60
C GLU A 48 -2.82 13.80 -1.69
N GLU A 49 -1.67 14.36 -1.31
CA GLU A 49 -0.54 14.63 -2.23
C GLU A 49 -0.04 13.32 -2.88
N ALA A 50 0.19 12.28 -2.08
CA ALA A 50 0.70 11.01 -2.56
C ALA A 50 -0.32 10.25 -3.43
N TYR A 51 -1.62 10.25 -3.10
CA TYR A 51 -2.65 9.71 -3.99
C TYR A 51 -2.74 10.51 -5.30
N ASN A 52 -2.73 11.83 -5.26
CA ASN A 52 -2.72 12.65 -6.45
C ASN A 52 -1.53 12.32 -7.36
N PHE A 53 -0.35 12.09 -6.77
CA PHE A 53 0.82 11.66 -7.53
C PHE A 53 0.58 10.35 -8.26
N ILE A 54 0.16 9.28 -7.57
CA ILE A 54 -0.03 7.96 -8.20
C ILE A 54 -1.17 7.93 -9.22
N LEU A 55 -2.19 8.76 -9.05
CA LEU A 55 -3.33 8.83 -9.97
C LEU A 55 -3.01 9.57 -11.27
N ASN A 56 -2.14 10.57 -11.21
CA ASN A 56 -1.85 11.47 -12.33
C ASN A 56 -0.53 11.16 -13.07
N ASN A 57 0.30 10.24 -12.56
CA ASN A 57 1.59 9.89 -13.17
C ASN A 57 1.64 8.39 -13.55
N PRO A 58 0.94 7.99 -14.62
CA PRO A 58 0.92 6.59 -15.06
C PRO A 58 2.27 6.07 -15.52
N ASP A 59 3.12 6.96 -16.05
CA ASP A 59 4.41 6.62 -16.65
C ASP A 59 5.54 6.41 -15.63
N VAL A 60 5.27 6.72 -14.35
CA VAL A 60 6.22 6.43 -13.26
C VAL A 60 6.26 4.94 -13.00
N GLU A 61 7.43 4.34 -13.16
CA GLU A 61 7.64 2.92 -12.93
C GLU A 61 7.33 2.50 -11.49
N ASN A 62 6.85 1.27 -11.33
CA ASN A 62 6.64 0.65 -10.03
C ASN A 62 7.97 0.06 -9.54
N ASP A 63 8.88 0.89 -9.08
CA ASP A 63 10.21 0.51 -8.61
C ASP A 63 10.53 1.11 -7.23
N TYR A 64 11.74 0.84 -6.74
CA TYR A 64 12.20 1.35 -5.45
C TYR A 64 12.24 2.89 -5.38
N ARG A 65 12.46 3.59 -6.50
CA ARG A 65 12.50 5.06 -6.55
C ARG A 65 11.11 5.64 -6.32
N CYS A 66 10.11 5.02 -6.91
CA CYS A 66 8.70 5.35 -6.64
C CYS A 66 8.35 5.10 -5.17
N LEU A 67 8.74 3.96 -4.61
CA LEU A 67 8.52 3.64 -3.19
C LEU A 67 9.19 4.68 -2.27
N MET A 68 10.44 5.06 -2.55
CA MET A 68 11.17 6.09 -1.79
C MET A 68 10.46 7.43 -1.84
N TYR A 69 10.08 7.88 -3.03
CA TYR A 69 9.35 9.13 -3.21
C TYR A 69 8.02 9.15 -2.44
N LEU A 70 7.24 8.08 -2.54
CA LEU A 70 5.98 7.97 -1.81
C LEU A 70 6.19 8.02 -0.29
N HIS A 71 7.23 7.34 0.21
CA HIS A 71 7.57 7.41 1.62
C HIS A 71 7.94 8.85 2.05
N GLU A 72 8.79 9.53 1.28
CA GLU A 72 9.19 10.92 1.55
C GLU A 72 7.97 11.86 1.62
N VAL A 73 7.07 11.78 0.64
CA VAL A 73 5.83 12.57 0.62
C VAL A 73 4.96 12.26 1.85
N LEU A 74 4.77 10.97 2.18
CA LEU A 74 3.92 10.55 3.29
C LEU A 74 4.46 10.97 4.66
N MET A 75 5.77 11.16 4.79
CA MET A 75 6.43 11.47 6.05
C MET A 75 6.78 12.97 6.21
N LYS A 76 6.51 13.78 5.19
CA LYS A 76 6.80 15.22 5.16
C LYS A 76 6.16 15.94 6.35
N ASN A 77 6.97 16.69 7.09
CA ASN A 77 6.56 17.50 8.25
C ASN A 77 5.92 16.70 9.41
N LEU A 78 6.18 15.40 9.53
CA LEU A 78 5.65 14.56 10.61
C LEU A 78 6.64 14.33 11.77
N ASN A 79 7.75 15.07 11.81
CA ASN A 79 8.80 14.93 12.85
C ASN A 79 9.28 13.49 13.07
N SER A 80 9.36 12.71 12.02
CA SER A 80 9.71 11.30 12.04
C SER A 80 11.06 11.04 11.38
N ASP A 81 11.70 9.93 11.75
CA ASP A 81 12.92 9.47 11.11
C ASP A 81 12.60 8.88 9.73
N VAL A 82 12.96 9.60 8.68
CA VAL A 82 12.74 9.20 7.28
C VAL A 82 13.85 8.28 6.73
N LYS A 83 14.73 7.75 7.59
CA LYS A 83 15.79 6.86 7.13
C LYS A 83 15.22 5.65 6.40
N SER A 84 15.83 5.38 5.27
CA SER A 84 15.60 4.15 4.51
C SER A 84 16.62 3.09 4.92
N GLU A 85 16.12 1.87 5.12
CA GLU A 85 16.91 0.66 5.32
C GLU A 85 17.09 -0.13 4.01
N LEU A 86 16.79 0.49 2.88
CA LEU A 86 17.00 -0.09 1.56
C LEU A 86 18.50 -0.23 1.27
N ASN A 87 18.88 -1.38 0.75
CA ASN A 87 20.21 -1.69 0.23
C ASN A 87 20.06 -2.40 -1.12
N GLU A 88 21.18 -2.66 -1.81
CA GLU A 88 21.18 -3.29 -3.13
C GLU A 88 20.41 -4.62 -3.14
N GLN A 89 20.61 -5.47 -2.14
CA GLN A 89 19.91 -6.76 -2.04
C GLN A 89 18.39 -6.57 -1.93
N LYS A 90 17.92 -5.69 -1.06
CA LYS A 90 16.47 -5.42 -0.88
C LYS A 90 15.85 -4.80 -2.13
N ILE A 91 16.59 -3.96 -2.84
CA ILE A 91 16.15 -3.38 -4.13
C ILE A 91 16.01 -4.48 -5.18
N GLU A 92 16.98 -5.39 -5.27
CA GLU A 92 16.93 -6.52 -6.20
C GLU A 92 15.78 -7.46 -5.88
N GLU A 93 15.59 -7.85 -4.60
CA GLU A 93 14.48 -8.70 -4.15
C GLU A 93 13.13 -8.06 -4.51
N LEU A 94 12.96 -6.74 -4.27
CA LEU A 94 11.74 -6.01 -4.63
C LEU A 94 11.52 -6.00 -6.14
N SER A 95 12.56 -5.73 -6.92
CA SER A 95 12.50 -5.73 -8.38
C SER A 95 12.12 -7.11 -8.94
N MET A 96 12.73 -8.18 -8.44
CA MET A 96 12.39 -9.55 -8.83
C MET A 96 10.94 -9.89 -8.51
N MET A 97 10.41 -9.40 -7.38
CA MET A 97 9.04 -9.65 -6.96
C MET A 97 8.03 -8.96 -7.88
N ILE A 98 8.31 -7.71 -8.27
CA ILE A 98 7.43 -6.92 -9.12
C ILE A 98 7.42 -7.46 -10.57
N ASN A 99 8.56 -7.91 -11.07
CA ASN A 99 8.74 -8.33 -12.46
C ASN A 99 8.49 -9.84 -12.65
N GLN A 100 7.33 -10.35 -12.23
CA GLN A 100 6.94 -11.76 -12.39
C GLN A 100 5.75 -11.91 -13.33
N PRO A 101 5.98 -12.09 -14.65
CA PRO A 101 4.91 -12.09 -15.65
C PRO A 101 3.93 -13.27 -15.55
N THR A 102 4.31 -14.33 -14.84
CA THR A 102 3.48 -15.54 -14.70
C THR A 102 2.53 -15.51 -13.51
N ARG A 103 2.65 -14.50 -12.65
CA ARG A 103 1.82 -14.36 -11.43
C ARG A 103 0.71 -13.33 -11.62
N ALA A 104 -0.39 -13.52 -10.90
CA ALA A 104 -1.46 -12.52 -10.86
C ALA A 104 -0.96 -11.21 -10.22
N ASN A 105 -1.26 -10.07 -10.84
CA ASN A 105 -0.84 -8.75 -10.33
C ASN A 105 -1.31 -8.48 -8.90
N LEU A 106 -2.51 -8.94 -8.54
CA LEU A 106 -3.01 -8.84 -7.17
C LEU A 106 -2.15 -9.62 -6.17
N GLU A 107 -1.68 -10.80 -6.55
CA GLU A 107 -0.80 -11.62 -5.71
C GLU A 107 0.55 -10.93 -5.51
N ILE A 108 1.10 -10.36 -6.58
CA ILE A 108 2.33 -9.56 -6.53
C ILE A 108 2.16 -8.37 -5.58
N ALA A 109 1.06 -7.62 -5.71
CA ALA A 109 0.79 -6.46 -4.84
C ALA A 109 0.73 -6.83 -3.35
N ILE A 110 0.10 -7.96 -3.01
CA ILE A 110 0.05 -8.46 -1.62
C ILE A 110 1.43 -8.86 -1.13
N ASP A 111 2.22 -9.55 -1.96
CA ASP A 111 3.58 -9.96 -1.59
C ASP A 111 4.50 -8.76 -1.41
N VAL A 112 4.41 -7.76 -2.27
CA VAL A 112 5.14 -6.49 -2.14
C VAL A 112 4.78 -5.76 -0.85
N LEU A 113 3.48 -5.65 -0.54
CA LEU A 113 3.01 -5.09 0.73
C LEU A 113 3.66 -5.80 1.93
N LEU A 114 3.58 -7.12 1.97
CA LEU A 114 4.09 -7.91 3.08
C LEU A 114 5.61 -7.89 3.15
N TYR A 115 6.31 -7.87 2.02
CA TYR A 115 7.75 -7.75 1.95
C TYR A 115 8.24 -6.44 2.58
N ILE A 116 7.66 -5.30 2.19
CA ILE A 116 8.03 -3.99 2.75
C ILE A 116 7.84 -3.98 4.28
N LEU A 117 6.72 -4.55 4.75
CA LEU A 117 6.39 -4.61 6.17
C LEU A 117 7.28 -5.58 6.96
N ASP A 118 7.65 -6.72 6.39
CA ASP A 118 8.52 -7.73 7.03
C ASP A 118 9.96 -7.24 7.14
N LYS A 119 10.49 -6.67 6.05
CA LYS A 119 11.88 -6.23 5.96
C LYS A 119 12.13 -4.88 6.62
N ARG A 120 11.10 -4.18 7.04
CA ARG A 120 11.20 -2.82 7.61
C ARG A 120 12.09 -1.94 6.74
N LEU A 121 11.61 -1.60 5.55
CA LEU A 121 12.41 -0.85 4.59
C LEU A 121 12.63 0.61 5.01
N PHE A 122 11.88 1.09 5.99
CA PHE A 122 12.00 2.42 6.57
C PHE A 122 12.00 2.37 8.09
N ALA A 123 12.65 3.33 8.71
CA ALA A 123 12.66 3.46 10.18
C ALA A 123 11.26 3.75 10.72
N ASP A 124 10.49 4.59 10.02
CA ASP A 124 9.08 4.89 10.29
C ASP A 124 8.29 4.98 8.98
N GLY A 125 6.96 4.85 9.05
CA GLY A 125 6.06 5.01 7.90
C GLY A 125 5.92 3.78 7.00
N ASP A 126 6.54 2.64 7.32
CA ASP A 126 6.48 1.41 6.52
C ASP A 126 5.06 1.04 6.08
N VAL A 127 4.07 1.07 7.00
CA VAL A 127 2.69 0.67 6.70
C VAL A 127 2.06 1.60 5.66
N ARG A 128 2.29 2.91 5.80
CA ARG A 128 1.76 3.92 4.89
C ARG A 128 2.36 3.76 3.49
N ALA A 129 3.69 3.66 3.42
CA ALA A 129 4.41 3.52 2.17
C ALA A 129 4.08 2.19 1.48
N ALA A 130 4.05 1.08 2.23
CA ALA A 130 3.74 -0.24 1.70
C ALA A 130 2.34 -0.32 1.08
N LEU A 131 1.32 0.19 1.77
CA LEU A 131 -0.06 0.22 1.26
C LEU A 131 -0.18 1.10 0.02
N LEU A 132 0.44 2.28 0.04
CA LEU A 132 0.32 3.21 -1.08
C LEU A 132 1.08 2.73 -2.32
N PHE A 133 2.26 2.14 -2.13
CA PHE A 133 3.03 1.55 -3.23
C PHE A 133 2.34 0.32 -3.84
N ALA A 134 1.80 -0.57 -3.00
CA ALA A 134 0.98 -1.68 -3.48
C ALA A 134 -0.25 -1.17 -4.26
N ASN A 135 -0.89 -0.10 -3.80
CA ASN A 135 -2.01 0.53 -4.49
C ASN A 135 -1.59 1.17 -5.82
N LYS A 136 -0.42 1.81 -5.91
CA LYS A 136 0.13 2.29 -7.18
C LYS A 136 0.20 1.15 -8.20
N PHE A 137 0.84 0.04 -7.80
CA PHE A 137 0.95 -1.15 -8.65
C PHE A 137 -0.42 -1.71 -9.06
N MET A 138 -1.38 -1.81 -8.14
CA MET A 138 -2.73 -2.31 -8.42
C MET A 138 -3.52 -1.39 -9.34
N ILE A 139 -3.40 -0.06 -9.17
CA ILE A 139 -4.09 0.93 -10.01
C ILE A 139 -3.59 0.83 -11.44
N ASP A 140 -2.28 0.75 -11.63
CA ASP A 140 -1.68 0.66 -12.97
C ASP A 140 -2.06 -0.64 -13.69
N ASN A 141 -2.25 -1.73 -12.94
CA ASN A 141 -2.60 -3.05 -13.47
C ASN A 141 -4.11 -3.37 -13.40
N GLY A 142 -4.96 -2.42 -13.01
CA GLY A 142 -6.42 -2.59 -13.02
C GLY A 142 -6.96 -3.67 -12.07
N CYS A 143 -6.29 -3.92 -10.94
CA CYS A 143 -6.69 -5.01 -10.02
C CYS A 143 -7.50 -4.52 -8.80
N GLY A 144 -8.08 -3.34 -8.83
CA GLY A 144 -8.73 -2.73 -7.68
C GLY A 144 -7.73 -2.03 -6.77
N ILE A 145 -7.97 -2.02 -5.47
CA ILE A 145 -7.12 -1.41 -4.44
C ILE A 145 -7.06 -2.25 -3.18
N LEU A 146 -6.00 -2.05 -2.39
CA LEU A 146 -5.86 -2.57 -1.04
C LEU A 146 -6.24 -1.49 -0.02
N THR A 147 -7.13 -1.83 0.91
CA THR A 147 -7.44 -0.99 2.06
C THR A 147 -7.86 -1.84 3.25
N VAL A 148 -7.33 -1.51 4.42
CA VAL A 148 -7.72 -2.13 5.69
C VAL A 148 -8.71 -1.20 6.37
N SER A 149 -9.98 -1.59 6.40
CA SER A 149 -11.01 -0.78 7.08
C SER A 149 -10.77 -0.69 8.60
N GLN A 150 -11.25 0.38 9.20
CA GLN A 150 -10.97 0.69 10.61
C GLN A 150 -11.41 -0.44 11.57
N ASP A 151 -12.52 -1.11 11.28
CA ASP A 151 -13.03 -2.27 12.03
C ASP A 151 -12.13 -3.50 11.95
N LYS A 152 -11.22 -3.56 10.97
CA LYS A 152 -10.30 -4.69 10.72
C LYS A 152 -8.85 -4.41 11.09
N LYS A 153 -8.55 -3.20 11.57
CA LYS A 153 -7.17 -2.78 11.85
C LYS A 153 -6.45 -3.68 12.85
N ASP A 154 -7.16 -4.10 13.91
CA ASP A 154 -6.54 -4.89 14.98
C ASP A 154 -6.31 -6.33 14.54
N ILE A 155 -7.21 -6.90 13.74
CA ILE A 155 -7.03 -8.22 13.11
C ILE A 155 -5.83 -8.17 12.14
N PHE A 156 -5.71 -7.12 11.35
CA PHE A 156 -4.57 -6.93 10.44
C PHE A 156 -3.25 -6.87 11.22
N ARG A 157 -3.20 -6.10 12.32
CA ARG A 157 -2.01 -5.99 13.15
C ARG A 157 -1.61 -7.32 13.79
N GLU A 158 -2.59 -8.08 14.30
CA GLU A 158 -2.34 -9.40 14.88
C GLU A 158 -1.78 -10.37 13.82
N LYS A 159 -2.42 -10.44 12.65
CA LYS A 159 -1.94 -11.29 11.56
C LYS A 159 -0.56 -10.88 11.05
N LEU A 160 -0.29 -9.58 10.95
CA LEU A 160 1.02 -9.07 10.56
C LEU A 160 2.10 -9.44 11.60
N LYS A 161 1.76 -9.41 12.88
CA LYS A 161 2.66 -9.86 13.95
C LYS A 161 2.99 -11.33 13.79
N LYS A 162 2.00 -12.21 13.63
CA LYS A 162 2.20 -13.67 13.41
C LYS A 162 3.02 -13.93 12.13
N TYR A 163 2.77 -13.18 11.06
CA TYR A 163 3.55 -13.30 9.84
C TYR A 163 5.04 -12.97 10.06
N LYS A 164 5.34 -11.91 10.83
CA LYS A 164 6.72 -11.50 11.12
C LYS A 164 7.45 -12.50 12.04
N GLU A 165 6.77 -13.00 13.07
CA GLU A 165 7.34 -13.87 14.08
C GLU A 165 7.43 -15.33 13.62
N ASP A 166 6.33 -15.87 13.08
CA ASP A 166 6.15 -17.30 12.81
C ASP A 166 6.14 -17.64 11.31
N LYS A 167 6.24 -16.62 10.43
CA LYS A 167 6.04 -16.76 8.98
C LYS A 167 4.67 -17.37 8.64
N ASP A 168 3.64 -17.03 9.41
CA ASP A 168 2.28 -17.43 9.15
C ASP A 168 1.72 -16.69 7.92
N TYR A 169 1.61 -17.40 6.81
CA TYR A 169 1.15 -16.86 5.53
C TYR A 169 -0.38 -16.70 5.43
N ASP A 170 -1.14 -17.03 6.47
CA ASP A 170 -2.61 -16.84 6.47
C ASP A 170 -3.01 -15.37 6.23
N ILE A 171 -2.17 -14.43 6.60
CA ILE A 171 -2.36 -13.00 6.30
C ILE A 171 -2.56 -12.73 4.81
N LYS A 172 -1.90 -13.46 3.90
CA LYS A 172 -2.08 -13.29 2.45
C LYS A 172 -3.52 -13.56 2.03
N ASN A 173 -4.07 -14.70 2.48
CA ASN A 173 -5.45 -15.06 2.20
C ASN A 173 -6.43 -14.08 2.84
N TRP A 174 -6.14 -13.65 4.05
CA TRP A 174 -6.98 -12.69 4.75
C TRP A 174 -7.00 -11.32 4.04
N VAL A 175 -5.83 -10.79 3.65
CA VAL A 175 -5.72 -9.55 2.86
C VAL A 175 -6.47 -9.69 1.53
N TYR A 176 -6.25 -10.80 0.83
CA TYR A 176 -6.97 -11.10 -0.40
C TYR A 176 -8.50 -11.06 -0.18
N MET A 177 -9.01 -11.73 0.84
CA MET A 177 -10.45 -11.85 1.06
C MET A 177 -11.10 -10.55 1.52
N TYR A 178 -10.47 -9.81 2.43
CA TYR A 178 -11.11 -8.73 3.16
C TYR A 178 -10.61 -7.32 2.82
N CYS A 179 -9.39 -7.18 2.29
CA CYS A 179 -8.78 -5.86 2.06
C CYS A 179 -8.80 -5.42 0.60
N VAL A 180 -9.06 -6.32 -0.35
CA VAL A 180 -9.13 -5.98 -1.78
C VAL A 180 -10.52 -5.45 -2.12
N LYS A 181 -10.59 -4.23 -2.65
CA LYS A 181 -11.81 -3.52 -3.02
C LYS A 181 -11.74 -3.06 -4.48
N GLY A 182 -12.91 -2.87 -5.07
CA GLY A 182 -13.09 -2.36 -6.43
C GLY A 182 -14.56 -2.10 -6.71
N PRO A 183 -14.89 -1.56 -7.88
CA PRO A 183 -16.27 -1.30 -8.26
C PRO A 183 -17.06 -2.61 -8.29
N LYS A 184 -18.35 -2.53 -7.94
CA LYS A 184 -19.27 -3.62 -8.24
C LYS A 184 -19.38 -3.71 -9.75
N LEU A 185 -19.04 -4.86 -10.31
CA LEU A 185 -19.26 -5.12 -11.73
C LEU A 185 -20.73 -5.56 -11.86
N ASP A 186 -21.54 -4.72 -12.48
CA ASP A 186 -22.86 -5.12 -12.94
C ASP A 186 -22.65 -6.08 -14.11
N TYR A 187 -22.94 -7.37 -13.92
CA TYR A 187 -22.97 -8.39 -14.96
C TYR A 187 -24.35 -8.41 -15.62
#